data_b529dc6284037192cbbb29ae79d5be65
#
_entry.id   b529dc6284037192cbbb29ae79d5be65
#
_cell.length_a   1.000
_cell.length_b   1.000
_cell.length_c   1.000
_cell.angle_alpha   90.00
_cell.angle_beta   90.00
_cell.angle_gamma   90.00
#
_symmetry.space_group_name_H-M   'P 1'
#
loop_
_entity.id
_entity.type
_entity.pdbx_description
1 polymer ?
#
loop_
_entity_poly.entity_id
_entity_poly.type
_entity_poly.pdbx_seq_one_letter_code
_entity_poly.pdbx_strand_id
1 'polypeptide(L)'
;DLDTPDLPGVLQGVQIHDGPPHGSQLQRVAIIEDHAMKTWAVTASVVHPGIGMKDTAERARYGEALAGLLDVAGRTEKVDEILFMVRTVPEDGAERDLWVNRHRRPNAPELSEVVNSDLAHGLTQASVRTETFVTIVVPETRIARSAKESGGGFEGRCRELYLLMGEIEAQLRGPMGMTQVRWLTSPELALACRTGFAPGDRAGIVEALSLREKDPSVNADVPWAMAGPSGADATVRHYSHDAWNSVSATIKLPTRGVAMGALAPILTPSEFGERRSFVVAYPIVSQSKADRQSGNAEWAADLAEGMNEKLGRKTRAKQRDEAHKARGLDAKLARGNSLTRPYGVCTVTVPTSMRITEFGRRLDASVRRAGFAPLRLDLAQDVGFAASTIPLGTSLTRSGDA
;
A
#
# COMPACT_ATOMS: atom_id res chain seq x y z
N ASP A 1 -19.55 19.90 6.26
CA ASP A 1 -18.28 20.21 6.92
C ASP A 1 -17.15 19.86 5.97
N LEU A 2 -16.24 20.81 5.70
CA LEU A 2 -15.13 20.61 4.75
C LEU A 2 -14.09 19.60 5.27
N ASP A 3 -14.06 19.41 6.58
CA ASP A 3 -13.08 18.52 7.23
C ASP A 3 -13.56 17.06 7.32
N THR A 4 -14.81 16.79 6.94
CA THR A 4 -15.37 15.43 6.96
C THR A 4 -15.12 14.74 5.62
N PRO A 5 -14.49 13.56 5.58
CA PRO A 5 -14.32 12.81 4.35
C PRO A 5 -15.67 12.47 3.69
N ASP A 6 -15.76 12.73 2.39
CA ASP A 6 -16.84 12.27 1.52
C ASP A 6 -16.27 11.29 0.50
N LEU A 7 -16.16 10.04 0.91
CA LEU A 7 -15.50 8.99 0.14
C LEU A 7 -16.54 7.92 -0.24
N PRO A 8 -16.49 7.40 -1.49
CA PRO A 8 -17.50 6.48 -1.99
C PRO A 8 -17.28 5.03 -1.58
N GLY A 9 -18.33 4.24 -1.63
CA GLY A 9 -18.30 2.78 -1.53
C GLY A 9 -17.74 2.28 -0.20
N VAL A 10 -16.77 1.40 -0.24
CA VAL A 10 -16.16 0.80 0.96
C VAL A 10 -15.42 1.80 1.86
N LEU A 11 -15.17 3.00 1.36
CA LEU A 11 -14.47 4.05 2.10
C LEU A 11 -15.44 4.98 2.87
N GLN A 12 -16.76 4.80 2.76
CA GLN A 12 -17.74 5.66 3.43
C GLN A 12 -17.63 5.65 4.96
N GLY A 13 -17.15 4.54 5.54
CA GLY A 13 -16.98 4.42 6.99
C GLY A 13 -15.69 5.04 7.53
N VAL A 14 -14.85 5.64 6.67
CA VAL A 14 -13.54 6.17 7.06
C VAL A 14 -13.70 7.59 7.60
N GLN A 15 -13.12 7.83 8.78
CA GLN A 15 -12.90 9.14 9.36
C GLN A 15 -11.41 9.38 9.58
N ILE A 16 -11.02 10.65 9.50
CA ILE A 16 -9.62 11.05 9.69
C ILE A 16 -9.55 12.01 10.88
N HIS A 17 -8.62 11.70 11.77
CA HIS A 17 -8.37 12.50 12.96
C HIS A 17 -6.93 13.00 12.96
N ASP A 18 -6.70 14.17 13.53
CA ASP A 18 -5.36 14.66 13.81
C ASP A 18 -4.87 14.05 15.13
N GLY A 19 -3.80 13.27 15.06
CA GLY A 19 -3.13 12.75 16.24
C GLY A 19 -2.46 13.85 17.06
N PRO A 20 -2.04 13.55 18.30
CA PRO A 20 -1.24 14.49 19.08
C PRO A 20 0.10 14.78 18.38
N PRO A 21 0.76 15.91 18.71
CA PRO A 21 2.07 16.26 18.14
C PRO A 21 3.08 15.12 18.29
N HIS A 22 3.78 14.78 17.19
CA HIS A 22 4.72 13.67 17.12
C HIS A 22 6.04 14.09 16.49
N GLY A 23 7.14 13.50 16.98
CA GLY A 23 8.48 13.71 16.45
C GLY A 23 9.05 15.11 16.77
N SER A 24 10.24 15.39 16.24
CA SER A 24 10.96 16.64 16.48
C SER A 24 10.29 17.87 15.87
N GLN A 25 9.50 17.67 14.83
CA GLN A 25 8.77 18.74 14.14
C GLN A 25 7.35 18.94 14.68
N LEU A 26 6.95 18.19 15.71
CA LEU A 26 5.63 18.26 16.35
C LEU A 26 4.47 18.13 15.33
N GLN A 27 4.67 17.35 14.28
CA GLN A 27 3.63 17.11 13.27
C GLN A 27 2.49 16.28 13.84
N ARG A 28 1.28 16.57 13.39
CA ARG A 28 0.10 15.77 13.72
C ARG A 28 -0.10 14.71 12.65
N VAL A 29 0.11 13.46 13.04
CA VAL A 29 -0.09 12.33 12.13
C VAL A 29 -1.58 12.13 11.89
N ALA A 30 -1.96 11.88 10.64
CA ALA A 30 -3.32 11.50 10.30
C ALA A 30 -3.62 10.10 10.85
N ILE A 31 -4.63 10.01 11.68
CA ILE A 31 -5.13 8.75 12.23
C ILE A 31 -6.39 8.37 11.47
N ILE A 32 -6.34 7.24 10.80
CA ILE A 32 -7.44 6.71 9.98
C ILE A 32 -8.28 5.82 10.90
N GLU A 33 -9.56 6.12 11.03
CA GLU A 33 -10.54 5.28 11.70
C GLU A 33 -11.53 4.74 10.69
N ASP A 34 -11.62 3.44 10.55
CA ASP A 34 -12.64 2.78 9.73
C ASP A 34 -13.71 2.19 10.65
N HIS A 35 -14.86 2.85 10.72
CA HIS A 35 -15.98 2.43 11.55
C HIS A 35 -16.62 1.13 11.06
N ALA A 36 -16.63 0.89 9.76
CA ALA A 36 -17.21 -0.32 9.18
C ALA A 36 -16.39 -1.56 9.54
N MET A 37 -15.05 -1.42 9.50
CA MET A 37 -14.11 -2.50 9.81
C MET A 37 -13.65 -2.50 11.26
N LYS A 38 -14.00 -1.49 12.04
CA LYS A 38 -13.54 -1.29 13.43
C LYS A 38 -12.03 -1.34 13.55
N THR A 39 -11.34 -0.59 12.69
CA THR A 39 -9.87 -0.55 12.63
C THR A 39 -9.34 0.87 12.71
N TRP A 40 -8.09 0.95 13.16
CA TRP A 40 -7.27 2.15 13.18
C TRP A 40 -6.08 1.94 12.25
N ALA A 41 -5.68 2.98 11.55
CA ALA A 41 -4.53 2.89 10.65
C ALA A 41 -3.72 4.18 10.62
N VAL A 42 -2.47 4.06 10.23
CA VAL A 42 -1.55 5.16 9.94
C VAL A 42 -0.82 4.85 8.64
N THR A 43 -0.53 5.86 7.85
CA THR A 43 0.13 5.72 6.56
C THR A 43 1.38 6.57 6.49
N ALA A 44 2.48 5.99 6.02
CA ALA A 44 3.72 6.67 5.70
C ALA A 44 3.94 6.73 4.19
N SER A 45 4.46 7.86 3.71
CA SER A 45 5.14 7.94 2.43
C SER A 45 6.59 7.48 2.62
N VAL A 46 7.07 6.60 1.77
CA VAL A 46 8.40 6.01 1.88
C VAL A 46 9.18 6.16 0.58
N VAL A 47 10.50 6.19 0.69
CA VAL A 47 11.41 6.18 -0.45
C VAL A 47 12.44 5.10 -0.24
N HIS A 48 12.60 4.24 -1.25
CA HIS A 48 13.63 3.21 -1.30
C HIS A 48 14.54 3.46 -2.50
N PRO A 49 15.87 3.29 -2.38
CA PRO A 49 16.81 3.55 -3.47
C PRO A 49 16.68 2.57 -4.65
N GLY A 50 15.83 1.54 -4.51
CA GLY A 50 15.63 0.52 -5.54
C GLY A 50 16.59 -0.66 -5.41
N ILE A 51 16.31 -1.69 -6.21
CA ILE A 51 17.07 -2.95 -6.21
C ILE A 51 17.66 -3.28 -7.60
N GLY A 52 17.44 -2.43 -8.60
CA GLY A 52 17.77 -2.71 -9.99
C GLY A 52 19.25 -3.00 -10.23
N MET A 53 20.14 -2.33 -9.51
CA MET A 53 21.61 -2.49 -9.60
C MET A 53 22.18 -3.39 -8.51
N LYS A 54 21.33 -4.04 -7.72
CA LYS A 54 21.77 -4.89 -6.61
C LYS A 54 22.03 -6.32 -7.05
N ASP A 55 23.04 -6.95 -6.44
CA ASP A 55 23.34 -8.35 -6.65
C ASP A 55 22.30 -9.29 -5.98
N THR A 56 22.44 -10.58 -6.22
CA THR A 56 21.50 -11.59 -5.70
C THR A 56 21.56 -11.67 -4.16
N ALA A 57 22.73 -11.49 -3.56
CA ALA A 57 22.90 -11.55 -2.12
C ALA A 57 22.26 -10.33 -1.43
N GLU A 58 22.43 -9.14 -2.00
CA GLU A 58 21.77 -7.92 -1.51
C GLU A 58 20.24 -8.01 -1.63
N ARG A 59 19.74 -8.56 -2.75
CA ARG A 59 18.30 -8.80 -2.93
C ARG A 59 17.75 -9.79 -1.89
N ALA A 60 18.49 -10.85 -1.58
CA ALA A 60 18.11 -11.80 -0.54
C ALA A 60 18.04 -11.15 0.85
N ARG A 61 18.96 -10.24 1.18
CA ARG A 61 18.93 -9.47 2.45
C ARG A 61 17.65 -8.63 2.59
N TYR A 62 17.17 -8.02 1.51
CA TYR A 62 15.90 -7.29 1.56
C TYR A 62 14.71 -8.21 1.80
N GLY A 63 14.74 -9.45 1.26
CA GLY A 63 13.73 -10.47 1.57
C GLY A 63 13.74 -10.89 3.04
N GLU A 64 14.94 -11.06 3.62
CA GLU A 64 15.10 -11.34 5.06
C GLU A 64 14.66 -10.14 5.91
N ALA A 65 14.95 -8.91 5.48
CA ALA A 65 14.53 -7.70 6.16
C ALA A 65 13.00 -7.56 6.18
N LEU A 66 12.33 -7.89 5.07
CA LEU A 66 10.87 -7.93 5.03
C LEU A 66 10.31 -8.98 5.98
N ALA A 67 10.88 -10.17 6.00
CA ALA A 67 10.49 -11.21 6.95
C ALA A 67 10.67 -10.74 8.40
N GLY A 68 11.77 -10.07 8.72
CA GLY A 68 12.02 -9.47 10.03
C GLY A 68 10.99 -8.39 10.41
N LEU A 69 10.58 -7.56 9.47
CA LEU A 69 9.50 -6.58 9.68
C LEU A 69 8.18 -7.27 10.06
N LEU A 70 7.82 -8.30 9.31
CA LEU A 70 6.58 -9.05 9.56
C LEU A 70 6.62 -9.78 10.90
N ASP A 71 7.79 -10.31 11.28
CA ASP A 71 7.99 -10.94 12.59
C ASP A 71 7.86 -9.94 13.74
N VAL A 72 8.43 -8.74 13.62
CA VAL A 72 8.25 -7.65 14.59
C VAL A 72 6.78 -7.30 14.71
N ALA A 73 6.09 -7.10 13.60
CA ALA A 73 4.66 -6.79 13.60
C ALA A 73 3.83 -7.90 14.27
N GLY A 74 4.13 -9.17 13.99
CA GLY A 74 3.44 -10.33 14.61
C GLY A 74 3.63 -10.42 16.11
N ARG A 75 4.84 -10.11 16.61
CA ARG A 75 5.14 -10.12 18.05
C ARG A 75 4.43 -9.03 18.82
N THR A 76 4.05 -7.92 18.19
CA THR A 76 3.24 -6.88 18.85
C THR A 76 1.85 -7.38 19.22
N GLU A 77 1.36 -8.41 18.56
CA GLU A 77 -0.01 -8.95 18.63
C GLU A 77 -1.12 -7.93 18.33
N LYS A 78 -0.74 -6.72 17.91
CA LYS A 78 -1.65 -5.60 17.65
C LYS A 78 -1.90 -5.39 16.17
N VAL A 79 -0.87 -5.53 15.33
CA VAL A 79 -0.96 -5.31 13.89
C VAL A 79 -1.75 -6.44 13.22
N ASP A 80 -2.75 -6.08 12.43
CA ASP A 80 -3.53 -7.02 11.63
C ASP A 80 -3.00 -7.16 10.22
N GLU A 81 -2.57 -6.06 9.62
CA GLU A 81 -2.13 -6.02 8.24
C GLU A 81 -1.14 -4.89 8.00
N ILE A 82 -0.13 -5.17 7.18
CA ILE A 82 0.76 -4.15 6.62
C ILE A 82 0.57 -4.15 5.12
N LEU A 83 0.32 -2.98 4.53
CA LEU A 83 0.12 -2.79 3.11
C LEU A 83 1.25 -1.95 2.53
N PHE A 84 1.87 -2.46 1.46
CA PHE A 84 2.83 -1.73 0.65
C PHE A 84 2.17 -1.37 -0.68
N MET A 85 1.96 -0.09 -0.91
CA MET A 85 1.31 0.43 -2.10
C MET A 85 2.31 1.19 -2.97
N VAL A 86 2.32 0.91 -4.25
CA VAL A 86 3.10 1.64 -5.25
C VAL A 86 2.16 2.16 -6.33
N ARG A 87 2.26 3.44 -6.64
CA ARG A 87 1.56 4.07 -7.76
C ARG A 87 2.60 4.63 -8.72
N THR A 88 2.52 4.26 -9.98
CA THR A 88 3.27 4.90 -11.05
C THR A 88 2.34 5.86 -11.77
N VAL A 89 2.69 7.12 -11.79
CA VAL A 89 1.90 8.17 -12.41
C VAL A 89 2.70 8.81 -13.54
N PRO A 90 2.05 9.26 -14.62
CA PRO A 90 2.73 10.06 -15.63
C PRO A 90 3.36 11.29 -14.98
N GLU A 91 4.58 11.62 -15.38
CA GLU A 91 5.23 12.84 -14.92
C GLU A 91 4.49 14.05 -15.51
N ASP A 92 4.05 14.95 -14.66
CA ASP A 92 3.38 16.19 -15.06
C ASP A 92 4.32 17.39 -15.23
N GLY A 93 5.57 17.22 -14.80
CA GLY A 93 6.60 18.27 -14.87
C GLY A 93 6.43 19.42 -13.89
N ALA A 94 5.41 19.39 -13.04
CA ALA A 94 5.04 20.53 -12.19
C ALA A 94 6.21 21.02 -11.30
N GLU A 95 6.89 20.15 -10.58
CA GLU A 95 8.02 20.53 -9.73
C GLU A 95 9.22 21.03 -10.56
N ARG A 96 9.48 20.39 -11.70
CA ARG A 96 10.56 20.83 -12.59
C ARG A 96 10.28 22.22 -13.14
N ASP A 97 9.07 22.47 -13.59
CA ASP A 97 8.68 23.76 -14.15
C ASP A 97 8.74 24.86 -13.09
N LEU A 98 8.33 24.57 -11.85
CA LEU A 98 8.51 25.48 -10.73
C LEU A 98 10.00 25.76 -10.45
N TRP A 99 10.84 24.72 -10.48
CA TRP A 99 12.27 24.88 -10.27
C TRP A 99 12.91 25.72 -11.40
N VAL A 100 12.62 25.41 -12.66
CA VAL A 100 13.11 26.16 -13.82
C VAL A 100 12.68 27.61 -13.74
N ASN A 101 11.42 27.88 -13.45
CA ASN A 101 10.89 29.25 -13.34
C ASN A 101 11.57 30.06 -12.22
N ARG A 102 11.95 29.42 -11.10
CA ARG A 102 12.70 30.06 -10.00
C ARG A 102 14.15 30.38 -10.35
N HIS A 103 14.78 29.58 -11.24
CA HIS A 103 16.21 29.65 -11.54
C HIS A 103 16.50 30.15 -12.94
N ARG A 104 15.47 30.51 -13.72
CA ARG A 104 15.61 31.03 -15.08
C ARG A 104 16.34 32.37 -15.06
N ARG A 105 17.40 32.47 -15.86
CA ARG A 105 18.12 33.76 -16.06
C ARG A 105 17.31 34.65 -16.97
N PRO A 106 17.02 35.88 -16.57
CA PRO A 106 16.51 36.89 -17.54
C PRO A 106 17.57 37.11 -18.63
N ASN A 107 17.15 37.13 -19.89
CA ASN A 107 18.02 37.28 -21.06
C ASN A 107 18.88 36.01 -21.39
N ALA A 108 18.39 34.81 -21.15
CA ALA A 108 19.02 33.62 -21.67
C ALA A 108 19.01 33.62 -23.22
N PRO A 109 20.05 33.06 -23.90
CA PRO A 109 20.02 32.91 -25.35
C PRO A 109 18.79 32.16 -25.83
N GLU A 110 18.16 32.60 -26.91
CA GLU A 110 16.95 32.02 -27.48
C GLU A 110 17.09 30.49 -27.72
N LEU A 111 18.25 30.08 -28.24
CA LEU A 111 18.55 28.65 -28.44
C LEU A 111 18.50 27.84 -27.14
N SER A 112 18.97 28.40 -26.04
CA SER A 112 18.89 27.75 -24.74
C SER A 112 17.45 27.61 -24.24
N GLU A 113 16.59 28.58 -24.54
CA GLU A 113 15.19 28.52 -24.19
C GLU A 113 14.44 27.45 -25.00
N VAL A 114 14.70 27.38 -26.31
CA VAL A 114 14.15 26.33 -27.18
C VAL A 114 14.57 24.93 -26.69
N VAL A 115 15.88 24.73 -26.48
CA VAL A 115 16.40 23.43 -26.00
C VAL A 115 15.80 23.05 -24.66
N ASN A 116 15.67 23.97 -23.70
CA ASN A 116 15.06 23.71 -22.41
C ASN A 116 13.57 23.37 -22.54
N SER A 117 12.85 24.01 -23.42
CA SER A 117 11.43 23.75 -23.71
C SER A 117 11.26 22.35 -24.32
N ASP A 118 12.08 22.00 -25.31
CA ASP A 118 12.03 20.68 -25.96
C ASP A 118 12.41 19.55 -25.00
N LEU A 119 13.44 19.75 -24.17
CA LEU A 119 13.81 18.82 -23.11
C LEU A 119 12.69 18.67 -22.08
N ALA A 120 12.07 19.77 -21.66
CA ALA A 120 10.95 19.75 -20.74
C ALA A 120 9.80 18.90 -21.29
N HIS A 121 9.43 19.12 -22.54
CA HIS A 121 8.36 18.36 -23.20
C HIS A 121 8.71 16.89 -23.35
N GLY A 122 9.90 16.57 -23.83
CA GLY A 122 10.37 15.18 -24.00
C GLY A 122 10.46 14.42 -22.66
N LEU A 123 10.96 15.05 -21.59
CA LEU A 123 11.06 14.45 -20.26
C LEU A 123 9.67 14.21 -19.66
N THR A 124 8.73 15.14 -19.81
CA THR A 124 7.36 14.97 -19.31
C THR A 124 6.65 13.79 -19.97
N GLN A 125 6.87 13.58 -21.26
CA GLN A 125 6.27 12.45 -21.97
C GLN A 125 6.93 11.10 -21.68
N ALA A 126 8.22 11.09 -21.36
CA ALA A 126 9.01 9.87 -21.20
C ALA A 126 9.14 9.42 -19.74
N SER A 127 8.86 10.29 -18.78
CA SER A 127 9.11 10.04 -17.37
C SER A 127 7.86 9.53 -16.65
N VAL A 128 8.08 8.62 -15.71
CA VAL A 128 7.08 8.10 -14.81
C VAL A 128 7.53 8.38 -13.38
N ARG A 129 6.66 8.98 -12.60
CA ARG A 129 6.89 9.18 -11.18
C ARG A 129 6.30 8.03 -10.37
N THR A 130 7.03 7.62 -9.36
CA THR A 130 6.61 6.57 -8.46
C THR A 130 6.31 7.16 -7.09
N GLU A 131 5.14 6.82 -6.54
CA GLU A 131 4.72 7.11 -5.19
C GLU A 131 4.59 5.81 -4.41
N THR A 132 5.14 5.76 -3.21
CA THR A 132 5.13 4.54 -2.39
C THR A 132 4.62 4.86 -0.98
N PHE A 133 3.67 4.05 -0.51
CA PHE A 133 3.07 4.18 0.80
C PHE A 133 3.15 2.87 1.56
N VAL A 134 3.31 2.98 2.89
CA VAL A 134 3.18 1.87 3.83
C VAL A 134 2.07 2.21 4.80
N THR A 135 1.08 1.34 4.92
CA THR A 135 -0.04 1.49 5.85
C THR A 135 -0.03 0.36 6.87
N ILE A 136 -0.12 0.72 8.14
CA ILE A 136 -0.26 -0.22 9.25
C ILE A 136 -1.71 -0.19 9.71
N VAL A 137 -2.36 -1.34 9.78
CA VAL A 137 -3.76 -1.47 10.21
C VAL A 137 -3.84 -2.29 11.49
N VAL A 138 -4.60 -1.76 12.45
CA VAL A 138 -4.75 -2.31 13.80
C VAL A 138 -6.23 -2.40 14.14
N PRO A 139 -6.78 -3.58 14.47
CA PRO A 139 -8.15 -3.72 14.91
C PRO A 139 -8.35 -3.08 16.29
N GLU A 140 -9.49 -2.44 16.51
CA GLU A 140 -9.86 -1.85 17.80
C GLU A 140 -9.77 -2.88 18.94
N THR A 141 -10.19 -4.12 18.68
CA THR A 141 -10.17 -5.20 19.67
C THR A 141 -8.78 -5.54 20.21
N ARG A 142 -7.73 -5.29 19.41
CA ARG A 142 -6.34 -5.61 19.80
C ARG A 142 -5.66 -4.49 20.56
N ILE A 143 -6.15 -3.25 20.47
CA ILE A 143 -5.55 -2.11 21.17
C ILE A 143 -6.41 -1.54 22.29
N ALA A 144 -7.69 -1.88 22.37
CA ALA A 144 -8.63 -1.30 23.34
C ALA A 144 -8.14 -1.39 24.79
N ARG A 145 -7.55 -2.52 25.20
CA ARG A 145 -7.04 -2.73 26.54
C ARG A 145 -5.81 -1.86 26.81
N SER A 146 -4.79 -1.93 25.97
CA SER A 146 -3.56 -1.17 26.14
C SER A 146 -3.81 0.33 25.98
N ALA A 147 -4.72 0.74 25.10
CA ALA A 147 -5.14 2.14 24.98
C ALA A 147 -5.77 2.65 26.26
N LYS A 148 -6.58 1.84 26.95
CA LYS A 148 -7.16 2.20 28.26
C LYS A 148 -6.08 2.36 29.33
N GLU A 149 -5.08 1.49 29.35
CA GLU A 149 -3.91 1.56 30.24
C GLU A 149 -3.03 2.79 29.92
N SER A 150 -2.98 3.22 28.67
CA SER A 150 -2.21 4.37 28.18
C SER A 150 -2.96 5.72 28.29
N GLY A 151 -4.03 5.80 29.08
CA GLY A 151 -4.80 7.03 29.33
C GLY A 151 -6.21 7.02 28.76
N GLY A 152 -6.56 6.01 27.99
CA GLY A 152 -7.92 5.82 27.44
C GLY A 152 -8.29 6.77 26.29
N GLY A 153 -9.48 6.60 25.77
CA GLY A 153 -10.02 7.45 24.72
C GLY A 153 -9.21 7.44 23.43
N PHE A 154 -9.33 8.49 22.66
CA PHE A 154 -8.59 8.70 21.40
C PHE A 154 -7.07 8.83 21.64
N GLU A 155 -6.66 9.60 22.66
CA GLU A 155 -5.24 9.79 22.97
C GLU A 155 -4.52 8.49 23.34
N GLY A 156 -5.18 7.61 24.09
CA GLY A 156 -4.61 6.30 24.44
C GLY A 156 -4.38 5.45 23.18
N ARG A 157 -5.31 5.46 22.23
CA ARG A 157 -5.15 4.78 20.93
C ARG A 157 -4.00 5.38 20.11
N CYS A 158 -3.89 6.70 20.08
CA CYS A 158 -2.78 7.38 19.40
C CYS A 158 -1.42 6.99 19.98
N ARG A 159 -1.30 6.89 21.31
CA ARG A 159 -0.05 6.44 21.96
C ARG A 159 0.34 5.04 21.53
N GLU A 160 -0.63 4.12 21.48
CA GLU A 160 -0.39 2.76 21.00
C GLU A 160 0.04 2.72 19.53
N LEU A 161 -0.63 3.50 18.68
CA LEU A 161 -0.24 3.61 17.26
C LEU A 161 1.16 4.21 17.10
N TYR A 162 1.53 5.21 17.90
CA TYR A 162 2.85 5.84 17.84
C TYR A 162 3.98 4.91 18.28
N LEU A 163 3.71 4.03 19.25
CA LEU A 163 4.66 2.96 19.61
C LEU A 163 4.88 2.01 18.43
N LEU A 164 3.80 1.54 17.80
CA LEU A 164 3.89 0.68 16.62
C LEU A 164 4.59 1.37 15.45
N MET A 165 4.29 2.65 15.21
CA MET A 165 4.98 3.45 14.19
C MET A 165 6.50 3.46 14.43
N GLY A 166 6.94 3.67 15.67
CA GLY A 166 8.36 3.68 16.01
C GLY A 166 9.05 2.33 15.73
N GLU A 167 8.41 1.23 16.13
CA GLU A 167 8.94 -0.13 15.89
C GLU A 167 9.02 -0.46 14.39
N ILE A 168 7.96 -0.18 13.64
CA ILE A 168 7.91 -0.44 12.20
C ILE A 168 8.86 0.48 11.43
N GLU A 169 8.92 1.77 11.77
CA GLU A 169 9.84 2.72 11.14
C GLU A 169 11.30 2.30 11.31
N ALA A 170 11.67 1.80 12.49
CA ALA A 170 13.02 1.29 12.74
C ALA A 170 13.38 0.13 11.78
N GLN A 171 12.45 -0.77 11.50
CA GLN A 171 12.62 -1.85 10.52
C GLN A 171 12.69 -1.33 9.08
N LEU A 172 11.83 -0.37 8.72
CA LEU A 172 11.82 0.22 7.40
C LEU A 172 13.12 0.96 7.08
N ARG A 173 13.63 1.78 8.01
CA ARG A 173 14.87 2.55 7.83
C ARG A 173 16.12 1.69 7.92
N GLY A 174 16.17 0.79 8.89
CA GLY A 174 17.35 -0.05 9.15
C GLY A 174 17.46 -1.21 8.16
N PRO A 175 16.93 -2.40 8.47
CA PRO A 175 17.12 -3.58 7.63
C PRO A 175 16.59 -3.43 6.21
N MET A 176 15.43 -2.78 6.02
CA MET A 176 14.84 -2.60 4.70
C MET A 176 15.47 -1.47 3.88
N GLY A 177 16.29 -0.61 4.47
CA GLY A 177 17.07 0.40 3.77
C GLY A 177 16.26 1.54 3.16
N MET A 178 15.08 1.86 3.71
CA MET A 178 14.32 3.03 3.30
C MET A 178 15.09 4.30 3.63
N THR A 179 15.30 5.15 2.63
CA THR A 179 16.03 6.42 2.80
C THR A 179 15.13 7.50 3.39
N GLN A 180 13.84 7.39 3.19
CA GLN A 180 12.84 8.28 3.76
C GLN A 180 11.63 7.49 4.23
N VAL A 181 11.17 7.79 5.45
CA VAL A 181 9.88 7.35 5.99
C VAL A 181 9.23 8.57 6.62
N ARG A 182 8.08 8.98 6.11
CA ARG A 182 7.37 10.16 6.58
C ARG A 182 5.90 9.81 6.82
N TRP A 183 5.50 9.82 8.07
CA TRP A 183 4.10 9.61 8.45
C TRP A 183 3.26 10.79 7.99
N LEU A 184 2.19 10.51 7.25
CA LEU A 184 1.40 11.53 6.60
C LEU A 184 0.55 12.30 7.61
N THR A 185 0.51 13.61 7.44
CA THR A 185 -0.45 14.50 8.09
C THR A 185 -1.80 14.44 7.39
N SER A 186 -2.86 14.95 8.01
CA SER A 186 -4.20 14.96 7.41
C SER A 186 -4.24 15.63 6.03
N PRO A 187 -3.65 16.82 5.78
CA PRO A 187 -3.60 17.42 4.45
C PRO A 187 -2.83 16.59 3.41
N GLU A 188 -1.72 15.98 3.83
CA GLU A 188 -0.92 15.12 2.94
C GLU A 188 -1.66 13.84 2.56
N LEU A 189 -2.40 13.27 3.49
CA LEU A 189 -3.23 12.09 3.21
C LEU A 189 -4.43 12.43 2.32
N ALA A 190 -5.08 13.58 2.54
CA ALA A 190 -6.15 14.08 1.66
C ALA A 190 -5.66 14.29 0.23
N LEU A 191 -4.45 14.88 0.07
CA LEU A 191 -3.80 15.02 -1.23
C LEU A 191 -3.52 13.66 -1.88
N ALA A 192 -3.01 12.69 -1.12
CA ALA A 192 -2.76 11.34 -1.63
C ALA A 192 -4.04 10.64 -2.08
N CYS A 193 -5.16 10.82 -1.37
CA CYS A 193 -6.47 10.33 -1.78
C CYS A 193 -6.97 11.04 -3.05
N ARG A 194 -6.93 12.37 -3.09
CA ARG A 194 -7.39 13.14 -4.25
C ARG A 194 -6.65 12.77 -5.52
N THR A 195 -5.32 12.75 -5.47
CA THR A 195 -4.49 12.35 -6.61
C THR A 195 -4.61 10.87 -6.95
N GLY A 196 -5.10 10.05 -6.03
CA GLY A 196 -5.52 8.68 -6.28
C GLY A 196 -6.76 8.62 -7.17
N PHE A 197 -7.81 9.37 -6.86
CA PHE A 197 -9.03 9.44 -7.64
C PHE A 197 -8.88 10.26 -8.93
N ALA A 198 -8.16 11.36 -8.88
CA ALA A 198 -7.99 12.29 -9.99
C ALA A 198 -6.50 12.67 -10.17
N PRO A 199 -5.72 11.85 -10.86
CA PRO A 199 -4.28 12.10 -11.05
C PRO A 199 -3.96 13.44 -11.73
N GLY A 200 -4.87 13.93 -12.57
CA GLY A 200 -4.70 15.20 -13.29
C GLY A 200 -4.73 16.45 -12.41
N ASP A 201 -5.30 16.36 -11.21
CA ASP A 201 -5.40 17.50 -10.29
C ASP A 201 -4.07 17.87 -9.62
N ARG A 202 -3.11 16.93 -9.64
CA ARG A 202 -1.85 17.08 -8.92
C ARG A 202 -1.07 18.34 -9.33
N ALA A 203 -0.96 18.63 -10.61
CA ALA A 203 -0.18 19.75 -11.11
C ALA A 203 -0.69 21.09 -10.53
N GLY A 204 -2.00 21.30 -10.56
CA GLY A 204 -2.62 22.50 -9.99
C GLY A 204 -2.43 22.61 -8.46
N ILE A 205 -2.48 21.50 -7.76
CA ILE A 205 -2.26 21.47 -6.29
C ILE A 205 -0.80 21.80 -5.97
N VAL A 206 0.16 21.26 -6.72
CA VAL A 206 1.60 21.56 -6.54
C VAL A 206 1.87 23.03 -6.80
N GLU A 207 1.23 23.62 -7.83
CA GLU A 207 1.32 25.06 -8.10
C GLU A 207 0.76 25.89 -6.93
N ALA A 208 -0.40 25.55 -6.42
CA ALA A 208 -1.01 26.21 -5.27
C ALA A 208 -0.13 26.12 -4.01
N LEU A 209 0.47 24.97 -3.74
CA LEU A 209 1.43 24.80 -2.65
C LEU A 209 2.65 25.71 -2.79
N SER A 210 3.16 25.86 -4.01
CA SER A 210 4.27 26.76 -4.31
C SER A 210 3.91 28.23 -4.14
N LEU A 211 2.68 28.59 -4.49
CA LEU A 211 2.17 29.97 -4.27
C LEU A 211 2.04 30.25 -2.77
N ARG A 212 1.58 29.30 -1.97
CA ARG A 212 1.45 29.43 -0.50
C ARG A 212 2.80 29.68 0.18
N GLU A 213 3.90 29.18 -0.35
CA GLU A 213 5.24 29.50 0.18
C GLU A 213 5.55 30.99 0.10
N LYS A 214 4.98 31.72 -0.87
CA LYS A 214 5.16 33.15 -1.09
C LYS A 214 4.05 33.98 -0.41
N ASP A 215 2.85 33.45 -0.40
CA ASP A 215 1.66 34.07 0.17
C ASP A 215 0.91 33.07 1.04
N PRO A 216 1.10 33.10 2.38
CA PRO A 216 0.44 32.17 3.31
C PRO A 216 -1.10 32.23 3.31
N SER A 217 -1.71 33.25 2.68
CA SER A 217 -3.17 33.32 2.56
C SER A 217 -3.74 32.39 1.48
N VAL A 218 -2.91 31.82 0.61
CA VAL A 218 -3.32 30.86 -0.41
C VAL A 218 -3.69 29.53 0.24
N ASN A 219 -4.95 29.14 0.12
CA ASN A 219 -5.39 27.82 0.54
C ASN A 219 -5.00 26.78 -0.54
N ALA A 220 -4.01 25.96 -0.23
CA ALA A 220 -3.50 24.90 -1.08
C ALA A 220 -3.82 23.50 -0.59
N ASP A 221 -4.43 23.37 0.58
CA ASP A 221 -4.81 22.08 1.14
C ASP A 221 -6.11 21.57 0.48
N VAL A 222 -6.14 20.27 0.20
CA VAL A 222 -7.35 19.60 -0.28
C VAL A 222 -8.25 19.36 0.92
N PRO A 223 -9.45 19.95 0.97
CA PRO A 223 -10.41 19.63 2.02
C PRO A 223 -10.84 18.17 1.92
N TRP A 224 -11.09 17.52 3.05
CA TRP A 224 -11.52 16.11 3.04
C TRP A 224 -12.82 15.87 2.29
N ALA A 225 -13.77 16.82 2.32
CA ALA A 225 -14.97 16.77 1.51
C ALA A 225 -14.70 16.75 -0.02
N MET A 226 -13.48 17.12 -0.44
CA MET A 226 -13.08 17.12 -1.85
C MET A 226 -11.96 16.09 -2.14
N ALA A 227 -11.56 15.30 -1.15
CA ALA A 227 -10.52 14.28 -1.33
C ALA A 227 -11.02 13.07 -2.13
N GLY A 228 -12.32 12.81 -2.13
CA GLY A 228 -12.98 11.82 -2.96
C GLY A 228 -13.28 12.32 -4.38
N PRO A 229 -13.83 11.46 -5.24
CA PRO A 229 -14.27 11.84 -6.57
C PRO A 229 -15.57 12.65 -6.51
N SER A 230 -15.76 13.56 -7.46
CA SER A 230 -17.03 14.30 -7.62
C SER A 230 -18.18 13.40 -8.10
N GLY A 231 -17.84 12.31 -8.77
CA GLY A 231 -18.76 11.26 -9.18
C GLY A 231 -18.03 9.95 -9.34
N ALA A 232 -18.68 8.87 -8.94
CA ALA A 232 -18.14 7.52 -9.05
C ALA A 232 -19.23 6.53 -9.43
N ASP A 233 -18.89 5.57 -10.31
CA ASP A 233 -19.77 4.49 -10.74
C ASP A 233 -18.99 3.17 -10.82
N ALA A 234 -19.40 2.21 -10.00
CA ALA A 234 -18.85 0.86 -10.00
C ALA A 234 -19.65 0.00 -10.98
N THR A 235 -19.18 -0.06 -12.23
CA THR A 235 -19.74 -0.99 -13.20
C THR A 235 -19.25 -2.43 -12.93
N VAL A 236 -19.81 -3.40 -13.64
CA VAL A 236 -19.42 -4.81 -13.48
C VAL A 236 -17.91 -5.03 -13.70
N ARG A 237 -17.32 -4.35 -14.70
CA ARG A 237 -15.97 -4.64 -15.20
C ARG A 237 -14.95 -3.52 -15.05
N HIS A 238 -15.38 -2.35 -14.64
CA HIS A 238 -14.52 -1.21 -14.38
C HIS A 238 -15.14 -0.28 -13.36
N TYR A 239 -14.31 0.62 -12.81
CA TYR A 239 -14.70 1.67 -11.90
C TYR A 239 -14.48 3.01 -12.56
N SER A 240 -15.53 3.81 -12.70
CA SER A 240 -15.44 5.19 -13.19
C SER A 240 -15.38 6.14 -12.00
N HIS A 241 -14.46 7.08 -12.03
CA HIS A 241 -14.29 8.09 -10.98
C HIS A 241 -13.77 9.39 -11.60
N ASP A 242 -14.51 10.46 -11.46
CA ASP A 242 -14.27 11.72 -12.15
C ASP A 242 -14.11 11.50 -13.68
N ALA A 243 -13.02 12.03 -14.26
CA ALA A 243 -12.68 11.87 -15.67
C ALA A 243 -11.82 10.61 -15.97
N TRP A 244 -11.83 9.60 -15.07
CA TRP A 244 -10.96 8.44 -15.15
C TRP A 244 -11.74 7.14 -15.06
N ASN A 245 -11.20 6.10 -15.70
CA ASN A 245 -11.68 4.73 -15.58
C ASN A 245 -10.55 3.82 -15.09
N SER A 246 -10.89 2.88 -14.21
CA SER A 246 -9.95 1.93 -13.63
C SER A 246 -10.44 0.50 -13.76
N VAL A 247 -9.49 -0.42 -13.99
CA VAL A 247 -9.71 -1.87 -13.93
C VAL A 247 -8.75 -2.49 -12.94
N SER A 248 -9.27 -3.31 -12.05
CA SER A 248 -8.53 -3.97 -10.98
C SER A 248 -8.58 -5.49 -11.11
N ALA A 249 -7.46 -6.13 -10.73
CA ALA A 249 -7.33 -7.56 -10.65
C ALA A 249 -6.55 -7.96 -9.39
N THR A 250 -6.90 -9.08 -8.78
CA THR A 250 -6.07 -9.70 -7.76
C THR A 250 -4.98 -10.56 -8.40
N ILE A 251 -3.88 -10.71 -7.67
CA ILE A 251 -2.79 -11.60 -8.03
C ILE A 251 -2.53 -12.52 -6.85
N LYS A 252 -2.57 -13.82 -7.08
CA LYS A 252 -2.14 -14.80 -6.08
C LYS A 252 -0.62 -14.81 -6.03
N LEU A 253 -0.07 -14.34 -4.95
CA LEU A 253 1.36 -14.37 -4.71
C LEU A 253 1.80 -15.77 -4.31
N PRO A 254 2.83 -16.35 -4.96
CA PRO A 254 3.33 -17.65 -4.58
C PRO A 254 4.06 -17.57 -3.24
N THR A 255 3.97 -18.64 -2.47
CA THR A 255 4.61 -18.75 -1.16
C THR A 255 6.13 -19.01 -1.25
N ARG A 256 6.65 -19.32 -2.42
CA ARG A 256 8.08 -19.62 -2.67
C ARG A 256 8.47 -19.22 -4.10
N GLY A 257 9.75 -18.84 -4.26
CA GLY A 257 10.40 -18.81 -5.57
C GLY A 257 10.14 -17.59 -6.44
N VAL A 258 9.72 -16.46 -5.87
CA VAL A 258 9.61 -15.19 -6.62
C VAL A 258 10.89 -14.38 -6.47
N ALA A 259 11.48 -14.02 -7.59
CA ALA A 259 12.60 -13.09 -7.58
C ALA A 259 12.09 -11.68 -7.24
N MET A 260 12.83 -10.98 -6.38
CA MET A 260 12.56 -9.58 -6.10
C MET A 260 12.66 -8.77 -7.41
N GLY A 261 11.67 -7.92 -7.68
CA GLY A 261 11.55 -7.20 -8.95
C GLY A 261 10.70 -7.91 -10.02
N ALA A 262 10.22 -9.14 -9.79
CA ALA A 262 9.34 -9.86 -10.72
C ALA A 262 8.03 -9.11 -11.04
N LEU A 263 7.58 -8.23 -10.14
CA LEU A 263 6.37 -7.42 -10.28
C LEU A 263 6.57 -6.13 -11.11
N ALA A 264 7.80 -5.79 -11.49
CA ALA A 264 8.10 -4.57 -12.24
C ALA A 264 7.24 -4.40 -13.52
N PRO A 265 6.95 -5.45 -14.33
CA PRO A 265 6.11 -5.32 -15.52
C PRO A 265 4.69 -4.84 -15.22
N ILE A 266 4.18 -5.09 -14.01
CA ILE A 266 2.83 -4.68 -13.58
C ILE A 266 2.77 -3.16 -13.40
N LEU A 267 3.86 -2.56 -12.91
CA LEU A 267 3.98 -1.13 -12.61
C LEU A 267 4.45 -0.28 -13.79
N THR A 268 4.78 -0.90 -14.93
CA THR A 268 5.28 -0.18 -16.10
C THR A 268 4.12 0.22 -17.00
N PRO A 269 3.80 1.52 -17.12
CA PRO A 269 2.81 2.01 -18.06
C PRO A 269 3.22 1.71 -19.50
N SER A 270 2.24 1.45 -20.38
CA SER A 270 2.46 1.21 -21.80
C SER A 270 2.28 2.45 -22.65
N GLU A 271 1.53 3.44 -22.19
CA GLU A 271 1.24 4.68 -22.90
C GLU A 271 1.18 5.89 -21.95
N PHE A 272 1.39 7.06 -22.52
CA PHE A 272 1.19 8.33 -21.82
C PHE A 272 -0.27 8.46 -21.33
N GLY A 273 -0.45 8.93 -20.10
CA GLY A 273 -1.77 9.05 -19.46
C GLY A 273 -2.22 7.80 -18.72
N GLU A 274 -1.56 6.65 -18.92
CA GLU A 274 -1.80 5.43 -18.17
C GLU A 274 -1.13 5.49 -16.80
N ARG A 275 -1.86 5.17 -15.75
CA ARG A 275 -1.33 4.97 -14.40
C ARG A 275 -1.47 3.52 -13.99
N ARG A 276 -0.45 3.01 -13.33
CA ARG A 276 -0.46 1.69 -12.70
C ARG A 276 -0.36 1.82 -11.18
N SER A 277 -1.16 1.05 -10.47
CA SER A 277 -1.11 0.94 -9.02
C SER A 277 -1.03 -0.51 -8.62
N PHE A 278 -0.32 -0.77 -7.54
CA PHE A 278 -0.16 -2.11 -7.00
C PHE A 278 -0.04 -2.05 -5.49
N VAL A 279 -0.78 -2.90 -4.79
CA VAL A 279 -0.62 -3.12 -3.36
C VAL A 279 -0.26 -4.57 -3.10
N VAL A 280 0.74 -4.79 -2.24
CA VAL A 280 0.98 -6.07 -1.58
C VAL A 280 0.54 -5.94 -0.15
N ALA A 281 -0.43 -6.73 0.23
CA ALA A 281 -0.95 -6.77 1.58
C ALA A 281 -0.42 -8.00 2.31
N TYR A 282 0.04 -7.80 3.53
CA TYR A 282 0.53 -8.83 4.43
C TYR A 282 -0.39 -8.91 5.65
N PRO A 283 -1.46 -9.74 5.59
CA PRO A 283 -2.25 -10.05 6.78
C PRO A 283 -1.37 -10.80 7.78
N ILE A 284 -1.35 -10.34 9.03
CA ILE A 284 -0.46 -10.86 10.06
C ILE A 284 -1.28 -11.71 11.01
N VAL A 285 -0.91 -12.98 11.13
CA VAL A 285 -1.48 -13.87 12.13
C VAL A 285 -0.72 -13.64 13.43
N SER A 286 -1.43 -13.32 14.53
CA SER A 286 -0.80 -13.15 15.84
C SER A 286 -0.06 -14.42 16.25
N GLN A 287 1.04 -14.28 16.99
CA GLN A 287 1.88 -15.40 17.38
C GLN A 287 1.09 -16.44 18.18
N SER A 288 0.22 -16.01 19.09
CA SER A 288 -0.67 -16.90 19.86
C SER A 288 -1.66 -17.69 18.98
N LYS A 289 -2.15 -17.12 17.88
CA LYS A 289 -2.96 -17.83 16.89
C LYS A 289 -2.13 -18.78 16.04
N ALA A 290 -0.93 -18.36 15.67
CA ALA A 290 -0.01 -19.14 14.86
C ALA A 290 0.44 -20.41 15.63
N ASP A 291 0.80 -20.24 16.90
CA ASP A 291 1.18 -21.37 17.78
C ASP A 291 0.05 -22.38 17.96
N ARG A 292 -1.20 -21.92 18.16
CA ARG A 292 -2.37 -22.81 18.21
C ARG A 292 -2.62 -23.54 16.90
N GLN A 293 -2.47 -22.86 15.76
CA GLN A 293 -2.66 -23.49 14.45
C GLN A 293 -1.58 -24.52 14.16
N SER A 294 -0.32 -24.24 14.56
CA SER A 294 0.79 -25.17 14.42
C SER A 294 0.60 -26.39 15.32
N GLY A 295 0.32 -26.20 16.59
CA GLY A 295 0.07 -27.29 17.54
C GLY A 295 -1.09 -28.18 17.12
N ASN A 296 -2.19 -27.61 16.63
CA ASN A 296 -3.32 -28.39 16.12
C ASN A 296 -2.97 -29.17 14.86
N ALA A 297 -2.17 -28.57 13.94
CA ALA A 297 -1.73 -29.23 12.71
C ALA A 297 -0.74 -30.37 13.01
N GLU A 298 0.17 -30.18 13.95
CA GLU A 298 1.13 -31.18 14.39
C GLU A 298 0.42 -32.36 15.10
N TRP A 299 -0.48 -32.06 16.04
CA TRP A 299 -1.29 -33.08 16.72
C TRP A 299 -2.15 -33.88 15.74
N ALA A 300 -2.79 -33.21 14.76
CA ALA A 300 -3.57 -33.87 13.70
C ALA A 300 -2.69 -34.77 12.82
N ALA A 301 -1.46 -34.32 12.49
CA ALA A 301 -0.50 -35.11 11.71
C ALA A 301 -0.01 -36.33 12.48
N ASP A 302 0.33 -36.20 13.77
CA ASP A 302 0.78 -37.27 14.62
C ASP A 302 -0.34 -38.31 14.88
N LEU A 303 -1.58 -37.83 15.06
CA LEU A 303 -2.75 -38.71 15.19
C LEU A 303 -2.99 -39.54 13.92
N ALA A 304 -2.90 -38.90 12.75
CA ALA A 304 -3.06 -39.56 11.46
C ALA A 304 -1.93 -40.58 11.20
N GLU A 305 -0.70 -40.28 11.58
CA GLU A 305 0.45 -41.19 11.48
C GLU A 305 0.28 -42.41 12.39
N GLY A 306 -0.09 -42.19 13.67
CA GLY A 306 -0.35 -43.25 14.64
C GLY A 306 -1.54 -44.15 14.26
N MET A 307 -2.60 -43.60 13.69
CA MET A 307 -3.74 -44.38 13.18
C MET A 307 -3.36 -45.19 11.94
N ASN A 308 -2.56 -44.66 11.02
CA ASN A 308 -2.11 -45.39 9.83
C ASN A 308 -1.15 -46.54 10.19
N GLU A 309 -0.28 -46.32 11.18
CA GLU A 309 0.63 -47.38 11.70
C GLU A 309 -0.15 -48.53 12.33
N LYS A 310 -1.17 -48.23 13.14
CA LYS A 310 -2.04 -49.24 13.73
C LYS A 310 -2.88 -50.03 12.72
N LEU A 311 -3.22 -49.38 11.57
CA LEU A 311 -4.03 -50.01 10.52
C LEU A 311 -3.17 -50.67 9.42
N GLY A 312 -1.84 -50.67 9.55
CA GLY A 312 -0.92 -51.29 8.59
C GLY A 312 -1.00 -50.67 7.16
N ARG A 313 -1.55 -49.47 7.02
CA ARG A 313 -1.69 -48.79 5.74
C ARG A 313 -0.43 -47.99 5.40
N LYS A 314 0.10 -48.21 4.20
CA LYS A 314 1.20 -47.36 3.68
C LYS A 314 0.74 -45.91 3.56
N THR A 315 1.42 -45.03 4.27
CA THR A 315 1.18 -43.59 4.22
C THR A 315 1.36 -43.07 2.80
N ARG A 316 0.34 -42.41 2.23
CA ARG A 316 0.43 -41.80 0.92
C ARG A 316 1.45 -40.64 0.94
N ALA A 317 2.21 -40.48 -0.17
CA ALA A 317 3.22 -39.42 -0.30
C ALA A 317 2.69 -38.03 0.10
N LYS A 318 1.41 -37.76 -0.19
CA LYS A 318 0.74 -36.51 0.18
C LYS A 318 0.63 -36.29 1.69
N GLN A 319 0.35 -37.35 2.45
CA GLN A 319 0.24 -37.28 3.94
C GLN A 319 1.60 -37.05 4.58
N ARG A 320 2.68 -37.66 4.04
CA ARG A 320 4.05 -37.41 4.51
C ARG A 320 4.47 -35.95 4.22
N ASP A 321 4.07 -35.42 3.09
CA ASP A 321 4.35 -34.04 2.68
C ASP A 321 3.61 -33.04 3.59
N GLU A 322 2.36 -33.35 3.98
CA GLU A 322 1.56 -32.56 4.91
C GLU A 322 2.14 -32.60 6.33
N ALA A 323 2.54 -33.77 6.84
CA ALA A 323 3.21 -33.91 8.14
C ALA A 323 4.58 -33.18 8.16
N HIS A 324 5.35 -33.28 7.08
CA HIS A 324 6.62 -32.55 6.93
C HIS A 324 6.43 -31.02 6.90
N LYS A 325 5.35 -30.55 6.27
CA LYS A 325 4.98 -29.14 6.25
C LYS A 325 4.55 -28.64 7.62
N ALA A 326 3.77 -29.42 8.37
CA ALA A 326 3.34 -29.08 9.73
C ALA A 326 4.55 -28.96 10.69
N ARG A 327 5.45 -29.94 10.70
CA ARG A 327 6.69 -29.90 11.52
C ARG A 327 7.62 -28.76 11.09
N GLY A 328 7.72 -28.49 9.78
CA GLY A 328 8.48 -27.36 9.25
C GLY A 328 7.89 -26.00 9.62
N LEU A 329 6.57 -25.92 9.79
CA LEU A 329 5.87 -24.72 10.25
C LEU A 329 6.17 -24.48 11.74
N ASP A 330 6.04 -25.50 12.58
CA ASP A 330 6.33 -25.44 14.01
C ASP A 330 7.78 -24.98 14.27
N ALA A 331 8.75 -25.57 13.55
CA ALA A 331 10.15 -25.17 13.65
C ALA A 331 10.41 -23.72 13.24
N LYS A 332 9.61 -23.15 12.35
CA LYS A 332 9.70 -21.72 11.99
C LYS A 332 9.06 -20.83 13.04
N LEU A 333 7.91 -21.21 13.58
CA LEU A 333 7.24 -20.50 14.67
C LEU A 333 8.07 -20.51 15.94
N ALA A 334 8.68 -21.64 16.27
CA ALA A 334 9.62 -21.76 17.40
C ALA A 334 10.84 -20.84 17.28
N ARG A 335 11.22 -20.43 16.04
CA ARG A 335 12.25 -19.41 15.78
C ARG A 335 11.70 -17.99 15.79
N GLY A 336 10.41 -17.81 16.08
CA GLY A 336 9.76 -16.50 16.16
C GLY A 336 9.28 -15.93 14.81
N ASN A 337 9.18 -16.75 13.77
CA ASN A 337 8.68 -16.31 12.48
C ASN A 337 7.15 -16.18 12.49
N SER A 338 6.63 -15.04 12.04
CA SER A 338 5.19 -14.82 11.92
C SER A 338 4.62 -15.48 10.66
N LEU A 339 3.39 -15.97 10.77
CA LEU A 339 2.63 -16.44 9.62
C LEU A 339 1.99 -15.27 8.89
N THR A 340 2.05 -15.31 7.55
CA THR A 340 1.35 -14.35 6.69
C THR A 340 0.86 -15.05 5.43
N ARG A 341 -0.27 -14.57 4.89
CA ARG A 341 -0.81 -14.99 3.60
C ARG A 341 -0.94 -13.78 2.69
N PRO A 342 0.16 -13.34 2.07
CA PRO A 342 0.16 -12.13 1.27
C PRO A 342 -0.73 -12.29 0.04
N TYR A 343 -1.37 -11.19 -0.35
CA TYR A 343 -2.07 -11.06 -1.61
C TYR A 343 -1.69 -9.76 -2.31
N GLY A 344 -1.90 -9.70 -3.61
CA GLY A 344 -1.66 -8.51 -4.42
C GLY A 344 -2.92 -8.06 -5.13
N VAL A 345 -3.07 -6.76 -5.27
CA VAL A 345 -4.10 -6.13 -6.12
C VAL A 345 -3.40 -5.14 -7.03
N CYS A 346 -3.66 -5.23 -8.32
CA CYS A 346 -3.16 -4.29 -9.31
C CYS A 346 -4.30 -3.58 -10.01
N THR A 347 -4.06 -2.34 -10.41
CA THR A 347 -5.05 -1.49 -11.08
C THR A 347 -4.38 -0.69 -12.20
N VAL A 348 -5.05 -0.62 -13.34
CA VAL A 348 -4.74 0.32 -14.41
C VAL A 348 -5.79 1.40 -14.43
N THR A 349 -5.37 2.65 -14.52
CA THR A 349 -6.23 3.83 -14.59
C THR A 349 -5.87 4.65 -15.82
N VAL A 350 -6.88 5.01 -16.60
CA VAL A 350 -6.73 5.83 -17.81
C VAL A 350 -7.83 6.90 -17.86
N PRO A 351 -7.60 8.01 -18.58
CA PRO A 351 -8.65 8.98 -18.84
C PRO A 351 -9.86 8.33 -19.55
N THR A 352 -11.06 8.87 -19.33
CA THR A 352 -12.30 8.38 -19.97
C THR A 352 -12.26 8.45 -21.50
N SER A 353 -11.38 9.27 -22.07
CA SER A 353 -11.11 9.34 -23.53
C SER A 353 -10.43 8.08 -24.07
N MET A 354 -9.82 7.26 -23.23
CA MET A 354 -9.15 6.02 -23.60
C MET A 354 -10.05 4.80 -23.38
N ARG A 355 -9.82 3.74 -24.13
CA ARG A 355 -10.61 2.51 -24.02
C ARG A 355 -10.13 1.63 -22.87
N ILE A 356 -10.77 1.75 -21.72
CA ILE A 356 -10.39 1.02 -20.50
C ILE A 356 -10.32 -0.52 -20.70
N THR A 357 -11.15 -1.08 -21.54
CA THR A 357 -11.15 -2.53 -21.84
C THR A 357 -9.82 -2.99 -22.44
N GLU A 358 -9.21 -2.18 -23.30
CA GLU A 358 -7.90 -2.47 -23.91
C GLU A 358 -6.81 -2.45 -22.85
N PHE A 359 -6.79 -1.41 -22.00
CA PHE A 359 -5.82 -1.28 -20.92
C PHE A 359 -5.97 -2.37 -19.87
N GLY A 360 -7.19 -2.82 -19.61
CA GLY A 360 -7.43 -3.99 -18.79
C GLY A 360 -6.77 -5.26 -19.34
N ARG A 361 -6.83 -5.49 -20.66
CA ARG A 361 -6.14 -6.63 -21.31
C ARG A 361 -4.62 -6.48 -21.22
N ARG A 362 -4.09 -5.25 -21.34
CA ARG A 362 -2.66 -4.97 -21.17
C ARG A 362 -2.20 -5.22 -19.74
N LEU A 363 -3.03 -4.88 -18.73
CA LEU A 363 -2.76 -5.22 -17.34
C LEU A 363 -2.64 -6.72 -17.14
N ASP A 364 -3.61 -7.50 -17.65
CA ASP A 364 -3.56 -8.97 -17.59
C ASP A 364 -2.30 -9.54 -18.26
N ALA A 365 -1.92 -8.98 -19.41
CA ALA A 365 -0.70 -9.39 -20.10
C ALA A 365 0.57 -9.07 -19.28
N SER A 366 0.58 -7.92 -18.58
CA SER A 366 1.69 -7.53 -17.70
C SER A 366 1.81 -8.46 -16.50
N VAL A 367 0.69 -8.86 -15.89
CA VAL A 367 0.65 -9.84 -14.80
C VAL A 367 1.19 -11.19 -15.25
N ARG A 368 0.76 -11.66 -16.43
CA ARG A 368 1.27 -12.94 -16.99
C ARG A 368 2.75 -12.89 -17.32
N ARG A 369 3.25 -11.76 -17.84
CA ARG A 369 4.70 -11.57 -18.08
C ARG A 369 5.51 -11.58 -16.79
N ALA A 370 4.94 -11.12 -15.70
CA ALA A 370 5.55 -11.22 -14.38
C ALA A 370 5.54 -12.64 -13.79
N GLY A 371 4.90 -13.61 -14.48
CA GLY A 371 4.82 -15.00 -14.05
C GLY A 371 3.62 -15.33 -13.17
N PHE A 372 2.60 -14.46 -13.13
CA PHE A 372 1.41 -14.63 -12.29
C PHE A 372 0.13 -14.76 -13.12
N ALA A 373 -0.93 -15.22 -12.47
CA ALA A 373 -2.27 -15.27 -13.04
C ALA A 373 -3.13 -14.12 -12.49
N PRO A 374 -3.69 -13.25 -13.34
CA PRO A 374 -4.62 -12.22 -12.88
C PRO A 374 -6.02 -12.83 -12.68
N LEU A 375 -6.70 -12.37 -11.63
CA LEU A 375 -8.12 -12.60 -11.44
C LEU A 375 -8.83 -11.25 -11.36
N ARG A 376 -9.64 -10.94 -12.38
CA ARG A 376 -10.41 -9.70 -12.42
C ARG A 376 -11.37 -9.62 -11.26
N LEU A 377 -11.48 -8.45 -10.65
CA LEU A 377 -12.42 -8.16 -9.57
C LEU A 377 -13.77 -7.69 -10.14
N ASP A 378 -14.35 -8.45 -11.07
CA ASP A 378 -15.67 -8.15 -11.62
C ASP A 378 -16.69 -8.06 -10.47
N LEU A 379 -17.58 -7.07 -10.51
CA LEU A 379 -18.53 -6.68 -9.43
C LEU A 379 -17.88 -6.09 -8.16
N ALA A 380 -16.55 -6.01 -8.07
CA ALA A 380 -15.83 -5.43 -6.94
C ALA A 380 -14.67 -4.52 -7.40
N GLN A 381 -14.87 -3.84 -8.52
CA GLN A 381 -13.85 -2.98 -9.12
C GLN A 381 -13.54 -1.75 -8.27
N ASP A 382 -14.53 -1.21 -7.57
CA ASP A 382 -14.37 -0.13 -6.59
C ASP A 382 -13.52 -0.55 -5.38
N VAL A 383 -13.73 -1.75 -4.86
CA VAL A 383 -12.95 -2.32 -3.75
C VAL A 383 -11.49 -2.54 -4.17
N GLY A 384 -11.28 -3.11 -5.36
CA GLY A 384 -9.94 -3.32 -5.91
C GLY A 384 -9.19 -2.02 -6.14
N PHE A 385 -9.87 -1.01 -6.66
CA PHE A 385 -9.33 0.34 -6.81
C PHE A 385 -8.95 0.95 -5.46
N ALA A 386 -9.85 0.94 -4.49
CA ALA A 386 -9.59 1.47 -3.15
C ALA A 386 -8.38 0.79 -2.50
N ALA A 387 -8.32 -0.54 -2.54
CA ALA A 387 -7.23 -1.31 -1.94
C ALA A 387 -5.86 -1.02 -2.57
N SER A 388 -5.78 -0.85 -3.89
CA SER A 388 -4.51 -0.71 -4.63
C SER A 388 -4.08 0.74 -4.87
N THR A 389 -4.98 1.73 -4.69
CA THR A 389 -4.74 3.10 -5.16
C THR A 389 -4.92 4.15 -4.07
N ILE A 390 -5.81 3.92 -3.11
CA ILE A 390 -6.10 4.87 -2.03
C ILE A 390 -5.46 4.40 -0.72
N PRO A 391 -4.50 5.16 -0.15
CA PRO A 391 -3.68 4.70 0.97
C PRO A 391 -4.40 4.84 2.32
N LEU A 392 -5.56 4.22 2.46
CA LEU A 392 -6.40 4.23 3.67
C LEU A 392 -6.52 2.87 4.36
N GLY A 393 -5.78 1.86 3.90
CA GLY A 393 -5.73 0.56 4.56
C GLY A 393 -6.91 -0.37 4.20
N THR A 394 -7.56 -0.17 3.05
CA THR A 394 -8.61 -1.08 2.57
C THR A 394 -8.06 -2.49 2.36
N SER A 395 -8.75 -3.48 2.92
CA SER A 395 -8.37 -4.89 2.84
C SER A 395 -9.40 -5.70 2.05
N LEU A 396 -8.92 -6.73 1.33
CA LEU A 396 -9.78 -7.73 0.67
C LEU A 396 -10.08 -8.94 1.57
N THR A 397 -9.41 -9.07 2.70
CA THR A 397 -9.50 -10.25 3.57
C THR A 397 -10.18 -10.00 4.90
N ARG A 398 -10.36 -8.74 5.29
CA ARG A 398 -11.10 -8.38 6.49
C ARG A 398 -12.60 -8.33 6.20
N SER A 399 -13.39 -8.92 7.10
CA SER A 399 -14.85 -8.76 7.16
C SER A 399 -15.22 -7.95 8.41
N GLY A 400 -16.24 -7.11 8.30
CA GLY A 400 -16.72 -6.26 9.40
C GLY A 400 -17.32 -7.00 10.61
N ASP A 401 -17.43 -8.33 10.53
CA ASP A 401 -18.02 -9.19 11.56
C ASP A 401 -16.98 -9.87 12.48
N ALA A 402 -15.75 -9.40 12.49
CA ALA A 402 -14.67 -10.00 13.31
C ALA A 402 -14.55 -9.31 14.69
#